data_9cfe6b9d7c40c27dc9dc50707d74c017
#
_entry.id   9cfe6b9d7c40c27dc9dc50707d74c017
#
_cell.length_a   1.000
_cell.length_b   1.000
_cell.length_c   1.000
_cell.angle_alpha   90.00
_cell.angle_beta   90.00
_cell.angle_gamma   90.00
#
_symmetry.space_group_name_H-M   'P 1'
#
loop_
_entity.id
_entity.type
_entity.pdbx_description
1 polymer ?
#
loop_
_entity_poly.entity_id
_entity_poly.type
_entity_poly.pdbx_seq_one_letter_code
_entity_poly.pdbx_strand_id
1 'polypeptide(L)' 'LAMDLDDVYGHKTNKEMYEWICSHCNFDQIIWEFGDDKNPAWIHVSYISVEKNRNRKLLAEKEFGKTVYKIIK' A
#
# COMPACT_ATOMS: atom_id res chain seq x y z
N LEU A 1 -8.04 5.37 11.01
CA LEU A 1 -7.80 3.92 10.98
C LEU A 1 -6.66 3.61 10.01
N ALA A 2 -5.75 2.78 10.44
CA ALA A 2 -4.64 2.32 9.59
C ALA A 2 -4.39 0.84 9.88
N MET A 3 -3.98 0.09 8.85
CA MET A 3 -3.68 -1.33 9.02
C MET A 3 -2.59 -1.77 8.03
N ASP A 4 -1.81 -2.76 8.45
CA ASP A 4 -0.84 -3.43 7.59
C ASP A 4 -1.41 -4.78 7.16
N LEU A 5 -1.27 -5.10 5.89
CA LEU A 5 -1.79 -6.32 5.29
C LEU A 5 -0.67 -7.12 4.65
N ASP A 6 -0.65 -8.42 4.93
CA ASP A 6 0.32 -9.33 4.32
C ASP A 6 -0.34 -10.70 4.21
N ASP A 7 -0.32 -11.30 3.02
CA ASP A 7 -0.89 -12.63 2.83
C ASP A 7 0.10 -13.71 3.27
N VAL A 8 0.04 -14.08 4.53
CA VAL A 8 0.92 -15.10 5.10
C VAL A 8 0.49 -16.52 4.74
N TYR A 9 -0.72 -16.70 4.18
CA TYR A 9 -1.25 -18.02 3.81
C TYR A 9 -1.11 -18.33 2.32
N GLY A 10 -0.66 -17.38 1.50
CA GLY A 10 -0.43 -17.60 0.08
C GLY A 10 -1.69 -17.70 -0.77
N HIS A 11 -2.82 -17.22 -0.28
CA HIS A 11 -4.09 -17.25 -1.03
C HIS A 11 -4.13 -16.24 -2.16
N LYS A 12 -3.54 -15.08 -1.95
CA LYS A 12 -3.39 -14.01 -2.95
C LYS A 12 -2.06 -13.33 -2.74
N THR A 13 -1.48 -12.81 -3.79
CA THR A 13 -0.26 -12.01 -3.63
C THR A 13 -0.59 -10.67 -3.01
N ASN A 14 0.39 -10.05 -2.37
CA ASN A 14 0.21 -8.71 -1.80
C ASN A 14 -0.08 -7.70 -2.92
N LYS A 15 0.49 -7.91 -4.12
CA LYS A 15 0.18 -7.09 -5.29
C LYS A 15 -1.29 -7.20 -5.69
N GLU A 16 -1.87 -8.40 -5.69
CA GLU A 16 -3.28 -8.60 -6.00
C GLU A 16 -4.17 -7.88 -4.99
N MET A 17 -3.84 -7.95 -3.69
CA MET A 17 -4.57 -7.22 -2.67
C MET A 17 -4.46 -5.71 -2.86
N TYR A 18 -3.27 -5.22 -3.18
CA TYR A 18 -3.03 -3.81 -3.45
C TYR A 18 -3.90 -3.32 -4.62
N GLU A 19 -3.89 -4.05 -5.73
CA GLU A 19 -4.67 -3.68 -6.91
C GLU A 19 -6.17 -3.71 -6.65
N TRP A 20 -6.63 -4.71 -5.89
CA TRP A 20 -8.03 -4.82 -5.54
C TRP A 20 -8.49 -3.63 -4.69
N ILE A 21 -7.71 -3.27 -3.68
CA ILE A 21 -8.01 -2.12 -2.82
C ILE A 21 -8.04 -0.82 -3.63
N CYS A 22 -7.05 -0.63 -4.50
CA CYS A 22 -7.01 0.56 -5.35
C CYS A 22 -8.24 0.70 -6.24
N SER A 23 -8.78 -0.42 -6.71
CA SER A 23 -9.91 -0.43 -7.64
C SER A 23 -11.27 -0.36 -6.96
N HIS A 24 -11.39 -0.87 -5.74
CA HIS A 24 -12.69 -1.10 -5.10
C HIS A 24 -12.91 -0.30 -3.82
N CYS A 25 -11.87 0.22 -3.21
CA CYS A 25 -11.97 0.85 -1.90
C CYS A 25 -11.68 2.35 -1.96
N ASN A 26 -12.30 3.08 -1.03
CA ASN A 26 -11.95 4.46 -0.75
C ASN A 26 -10.96 4.46 0.42
N PHE A 27 -9.83 5.15 0.27
CA PHE A 27 -8.78 5.15 1.29
C PHE A 27 -8.07 6.51 1.31
N ASP A 28 -7.40 6.82 2.43
CA ASP A 28 -6.56 8.02 2.49
C ASP A 28 -5.22 7.79 1.79
N GLN A 29 -4.50 6.76 2.24
CA GLN A 29 -3.23 6.37 1.61
C GLN A 29 -3.15 4.85 1.54
N ILE A 30 -2.56 4.36 0.47
CA ILE A 30 -2.13 2.97 0.37
C ILE A 30 -0.65 2.97 0.02
N ILE A 31 0.14 2.18 0.73
CA ILE A 31 1.58 2.17 0.57
C ILE A 31 2.03 0.77 0.17
N TRP A 32 2.71 0.68 -0.97
CA TRP A 32 3.44 -0.50 -1.40
C TRP A 32 4.75 -0.50 -0.63
N GLU A 33 4.85 -1.31 0.41
CA GLU A 33 6.00 -1.26 1.31
C GLU A 33 7.04 -2.31 0.95
N PHE A 34 8.19 -1.82 0.48
CA PHE A 34 9.38 -2.63 0.19
C PHE A 34 9.08 -3.74 -0.82
N GLY A 35 9.73 -4.91 -0.66
CA GLY A 35 9.61 -5.96 -1.64
C GLY A 35 10.34 -5.59 -2.93
N ASP A 36 9.69 -5.89 -4.08
CA ASP A 36 10.23 -5.53 -5.39
C ASP A 36 9.12 -4.94 -6.28
N ASP A 37 9.40 -4.75 -7.57
CA ASP A 37 8.44 -4.15 -8.49
C ASP A 37 7.28 -5.08 -8.85
N LYS A 38 7.34 -6.34 -8.43
CA LYS A 38 6.32 -7.35 -8.71
C LYS A 38 5.39 -7.60 -7.53
N ASN A 39 5.91 -7.46 -6.30
CA ASN A 39 5.12 -7.74 -5.12
C ASN A 39 5.69 -7.00 -3.91
N PRO A 40 4.87 -6.23 -3.17
CA PRO A 40 5.35 -5.59 -1.95
C PRO A 40 5.55 -6.62 -0.85
N ALA A 41 6.41 -6.29 0.12
CA ALA A 41 6.59 -7.12 1.31
C ALA A 41 5.31 -7.13 2.14
N TRP A 42 4.64 -5.98 2.25
CA TRP A 42 3.30 -5.83 2.83
C TRP A 42 2.68 -4.53 2.32
N ILE A 43 1.41 -4.32 2.66
CA ILE A 43 0.65 -3.15 2.26
C ILE A 43 0.21 -2.40 3.50
N HIS A 44 0.42 -1.09 3.53
CA HIS A 44 -0.15 -0.23 4.56
C HIS A 44 -1.29 0.57 3.94
N VAL A 45 -2.48 0.51 4.57
CA VAL A 45 -3.63 1.27 4.09
C VAL A 45 -4.24 2.05 5.26
N SER A 46 -4.61 3.30 5.00
CA SER A 46 -5.22 4.17 6.00
C SER A 46 -6.54 4.75 5.49
N TYR A 47 -7.38 5.12 6.43
CA TYR A 47 -8.71 5.67 6.17
C TYR A 47 -9.00 6.78 7.19
N ILE A 48 -9.46 7.91 6.71
CA ILE A 48 -9.86 9.04 7.57
C ILE A 48 -11.39 9.17 7.55
N SER A 49 -11.94 9.58 6.44
CA SER A 49 -13.37 9.65 6.18
C SER A 49 -13.59 9.76 4.68
N VAL A 50 -14.81 9.51 4.22
CA VAL A 50 -15.12 9.57 2.79
C VAL A 50 -14.73 10.93 2.21
N GLU A 51 -14.98 12.02 2.93
CA GLU A 51 -14.69 13.36 2.44
C GLU A 51 -13.22 13.74 2.53
N LYS A 52 -12.47 13.17 3.49
CA LYS A 52 -11.09 13.58 3.76
C LYS A 52 -10.05 12.63 3.18
N ASN A 53 -10.46 11.47 2.69
CA ASN A 53 -9.55 10.52 2.08
C ASN A 53 -8.94 11.10 0.80
N ARG A 54 -7.62 11.00 0.67
CA ARG A 54 -6.89 11.57 -0.45
C ARG A 54 -6.68 10.60 -1.62
N ASN A 55 -6.93 9.32 -1.41
CA ASN A 55 -6.69 8.25 -2.38
C ASN A 55 -5.25 8.26 -2.90
N ARG A 56 -4.30 8.50 -2.02
CA ARG A 56 -2.88 8.58 -2.37
C ARG A 56 -2.25 7.19 -2.42
N LYS A 57 -1.51 6.94 -3.49
CA LYS A 57 -0.76 5.70 -3.68
C LYS A 57 0.71 6.00 -3.54
N LEU A 58 1.39 5.29 -2.65
CA LEU A 58 2.79 5.53 -2.34
C LEU A 58 3.59 4.24 -2.46
N LEU A 59 4.87 4.40 -2.81
CA LEU A 59 5.86 3.34 -2.78
C LEU A 59 6.87 3.68 -1.68
N ALA A 60 7.10 2.75 -0.77
CA ALA A 60 8.13 2.88 0.25
C ALA A 60 9.29 1.98 -0.10
N GLU A 61 10.49 2.54 -0.15
CA GLU A 61 11.70 1.79 -0.44
C GLU A 61 12.88 2.32 0.38
N LYS A 62 13.94 1.52 0.48
CA LYS A 62 15.14 1.92 1.21
C LYS A 62 16.12 2.59 0.26
N GLU A 63 16.59 3.77 0.63
CA GLU A 63 17.66 4.48 -0.06
C GLU A 63 18.65 5.00 0.97
N PHE A 64 19.91 4.61 0.84
CA PHE A 64 20.98 5.04 1.74
C PHE A 64 20.65 4.78 3.23
N GLY A 65 20.01 3.65 3.52
CA GLY A 65 19.64 3.28 4.88
C GLY A 65 18.40 3.97 5.43
N LYS A 66 17.72 4.78 4.63
CA LYS A 66 16.51 5.50 5.03
C LYS A 66 15.33 5.06 4.21
N THR A 67 14.13 5.10 4.81
CA THR A 67 12.90 4.84 4.09
C THR A 67 12.47 6.09 3.32
N VAL A 68 12.24 5.93 2.03
CA VAL A 68 11.81 7.01 1.16
C VAL A 68 10.43 6.65 0.59
N TYR A 69 9.52 7.62 0.57
CA TYR A 69 8.17 7.44 0.05
C TYR A 69 8.03 8.19 -1.27
N LYS A 70 7.58 7.50 -2.30
CA LYS A 70 7.37 8.08 -3.63
C LYS A 70 5.91 7.93 -4.04
N ILE A 71 5.36 8.96 -4.69
CA ILE A 71 3.98 8.92 -5.18
C ILE A 71 3.92 8.05 -6.44
N ILE A 72 2.99 7.10 -6.45
CA ILE A 72 2.68 6.27 -7.61
C ILE A 72 1.49 6.91 -8.34
N LYS A 73 1.63 7.12 -9.62
CA LYS A 73 0.55 7.65 -10.44
C LYS A 73 -0.21 6.58 -11.17
#